data_d9768022e034f1cda27e1580f55cac6a
#
_entry.id   d9768022e034f1cda27e1580f55cac6a
#
_cell.length_a   1.000
_cell.length_b   1.000
_cell.length_c   1.000
_cell.angle_alpha   90.00
_cell.angle_beta   90.00
_cell.angle_gamma   90.00
#
_symmetry.space_group_name_H-M   'P 1'
#
loop_
_entity.id
_entity.type
_entity.pdbx_description
1 polymer ?
#
loop_
_entity_poly.entity_id
_entity_poly.type
_entity_poly.pdbx_seq_one_letter_code
_entity_poly.pdbx_strand_id
1 'polypeptide(L)'
;MSRTIITGIDIRPDRVVCVIAHELEIVNQGTFLQLIGHGIVELPIDCVDPFQYPEEELEKYIRQSIDKAEIESNVSVKDAYISIYDHNDSIYIDQEIELGNEVVTNKMTNSFFKQREFKSLYSDAKEPLHSFPISHRINNLKSVSDPIGMRVNNLRTRWHIIISDSDRLNKLRDIFENLQVSVRQFIASAYTSSISTLSEEESSHGSSVIDIGKNYTFISYIFDNNLIAFQKIPIGTLHISKDISQVMNIELTEADALRKKLNTSNEENLDDQFEIDSLKVFNSRCEELVELIQKVTNDSKYFYLVDKNIIITGKGSKSAKLINKIKNQLGSKKVRLGVAQKFNGLKTIISNPSLSSSFGLLTYAADHDLQVDENHDQNNQKKSFFSYIYNFFASI
;
A
#
# COMPACT_ATOMS: atom_id res chain seq x y z
N MET A 1 26.33 -17.47 -3.30
CA MET A 1 25.02 -16.95 -2.89
C MET A 1 24.39 -16.30 -4.12
N SER A 2 23.37 -16.88 -4.68
CA SER A 2 22.57 -16.24 -5.75
C SER A 2 21.79 -15.11 -5.08
N ARG A 3 22.06 -13.86 -5.49
CA ARG A 3 21.29 -12.71 -5.02
C ARG A 3 19.98 -12.68 -5.79
N THR A 4 18.87 -12.82 -5.12
CA THR A 4 17.57 -12.68 -5.75
C THR A 4 17.36 -11.20 -6.09
N ILE A 5 17.00 -10.93 -7.34
CA ILE A 5 16.66 -9.58 -7.80
C ILE A 5 15.15 -9.45 -7.75
N ILE A 6 14.67 -8.38 -7.13
CA ILE A 6 13.26 -8.09 -6.99
C ILE A 6 12.98 -6.74 -7.64
N THR A 7 11.89 -6.66 -8.43
CA THR A 7 11.45 -5.43 -9.07
C THR A 7 10.02 -5.07 -8.65
N GLY A 8 9.81 -3.81 -8.30
CA GLY A 8 8.49 -3.24 -8.03
C GLY A 8 8.19 -2.05 -8.95
N ILE A 9 6.97 -2.01 -9.50
CA ILE A 9 6.49 -0.88 -10.33
C ILE A 9 5.22 -0.31 -9.71
N ASP A 10 5.29 0.95 -9.27
CA ASP A 10 4.22 1.69 -8.61
C ASP A 10 3.63 2.72 -9.56
N ILE A 11 2.36 2.54 -9.95
CA ILE A 11 1.65 3.38 -10.90
C ILE A 11 0.66 4.26 -10.14
N ARG A 12 0.98 5.56 -10.04
CA ARG A 12 0.17 6.55 -9.33
C ARG A 12 -0.23 7.72 -10.23
N PRO A 13 -1.27 8.49 -9.87
CA PRO A 13 -1.71 9.64 -10.66
C PRO A 13 -0.66 10.74 -10.87
N ASP A 14 0.36 10.80 -10.04
CA ASP A 14 1.41 11.80 -10.13
C ASP A 14 2.71 11.29 -10.75
N ARG A 15 2.90 9.97 -10.82
CA ARG A 15 4.13 9.37 -11.34
C ARG A 15 4.03 7.86 -11.52
N VAL A 16 4.96 7.35 -12.32
CA VAL A 16 5.32 5.92 -12.35
C VAL A 16 6.70 5.76 -11.74
N VAL A 17 6.87 4.78 -10.86
CA VAL A 17 8.13 4.48 -10.17
C VAL A 17 8.49 3.03 -10.38
N CYS A 18 9.68 2.77 -10.92
CA CYS A 18 10.29 1.44 -10.93
C CYS A 18 11.41 1.40 -9.89
N VAL A 19 11.45 0.37 -9.06
CA VAL A 19 12.49 0.13 -8.05
C VAL A 19 13.02 -1.28 -8.18
N ILE A 20 14.36 -1.43 -8.13
CA ILE A 20 15.04 -2.71 -8.23
C ILE A 20 15.91 -2.89 -6.99
N ALA A 21 15.82 -4.04 -6.34
CA ALA A 21 16.62 -4.35 -5.17
C ALA A 21 17.23 -5.76 -5.25
N HIS A 22 18.36 -5.92 -4.57
CA HIS A 22 18.88 -7.22 -4.18
C HIS A 22 18.37 -7.59 -2.81
N GLU A 23 17.92 -8.81 -2.66
CA GLU A 23 17.69 -9.42 -1.37
C GLU A 23 19.02 -9.85 -0.74
N LEU A 24 19.24 -9.45 0.51
CA LEU A 24 20.44 -9.76 1.30
C LEU A 24 20.01 -10.44 2.60
N GLU A 25 20.41 -11.68 2.76
CA GLU A 25 20.24 -12.40 4.02
C GLU A 25 21.46 -12.15 4.89
N ILE A 26 21.28 -11.48 6.03
CA ILE A 26 22.34 -11.20 7.00
C ILE A 26 22.15 -12.12 8.20
N VAL A 27 23.15 -12.98 8.44
CA VAL A 27 23.14 -13.94 9.56
C VAL A 27 22.84 -13.21 10.87
N ASN A 28 21.82 -13.66 11.60
CA ASN A 28 21.33 -13.10 12.87
C ASN A 28 20.66 -11.71 12.80
N GLN A 29 20.43 -11.13 11.62
CA GLN A 29 19.75 -9.84 11.47
C GLN A 29 18.52 -9.90 10.56
N GLY A 30 18.28 -11.04 9.92
CA GLY A 30 17.17 -11.25 8.99
C GLY A 30 17.44 -10.71 7.59
N THR A 31 16.39 -10.61 6.79
CA THR A 31 16.43 -10.19 5.39
C THR A 31 16.44 -8.67 5.29
N PHE A 32 17.37 -8.13 4.48
CA PHE A 32 17.47 -6.73 4.11
C PHE A 32 17.42 -6.59 2.60
N LEU A 33 16.89 -5.47 2.14
CA LEU A 33 16.79 -5.15 0.72
C LEU A 33 17.79 -4.04 0.36
N GLN A 34 18.69 -4.35 -0.55
CA GLN A 34 19.64 -3.39 -1.10
C GLN A 34 19.07 -2.76 -2.35
N LEU A 35 18.63 -1.50 -2.28
CA LEU A 35 18.21 -0.75 -3.46
C LEU A 35 19.40 -0.60 -4.41
N ILE A 36 19.27 -1.05 -5.65
CA ILE A 36 20.32 -1.01 -6.67
C ILE A 36 19.93 -0.15 -7.88
N GLY A 37 18.64 0.11 -8.08
CA GLY A 37 18.17 0.98 -9.16
C GLY A 37 16.78 1.54 -8.88
N HIS A 38 16.55 2.76 -9.38
CA HIS A 38 15.25 3.39 -9.34
C HIS A 38 15.00 4.27 -10.56
N GLY A 39 13.76 4.27 -11.02
CA GLY A 39 13.32 5.13 -12.12
C GLY A 39 12.03 5.84 -11.74
N ILE A 40 12.04 7.16 -11.75
CA ILE A 40 10.86 7.99 -11.46
C ILE A 40 10.52 8.79 -12.69
N VAL A 41 9.25 8.69 -13.12
CA VAL A 41 8.69 9.47 -14.24
C VAL A 41 7.44 10.18 -13.74
N GLU A 42 7.50 11.51 -13.70
CA GLU A 42 6.36 12.32 -13.29
C GLU A 42 5.30 12.33 -14.39
N LEU A 43 4.03 12.22 -13.98
CA LEU A 43 2.87 12.39 -14.87
C LEU A 43 2.37 13.84 -14.84
N PRO A 44 1.62 14.28 -15.87
CA PRO A 44 1.03 15.62 -15.90
C PRO A 44 0.26 15.95 -14.64
N ILE A 45 0.30 17.24 -14.26
CA ILE A 45 -0.31 17.67 -12.98
C ILE A 45 -1.83 17.46 -12.95
N ASP A 46 -2.49 17.57 -14.08
CA ASP A 46 -3.93 17.36 -14.26
C ASP A 46 -4.33 15.89 -14.35
N CYS A 47 -3.37 14.95 -14.42
CA CYS A 47 -3.66 13.52 -14.39
C CYS A 47 -4.39 13.15 -13.08
N VAL A 48 -5.63 12.73 -13.22
CA VAL A 48 -6.45 12.24 -12.10
C VAL A 48 -6.35 10.73 -11.99
N ASP A 49 -6.37 10.04 -13.12
CA ASP A 49 -6.27 8.59 -13.21
C ASP A 49 -5.38 8.20 -14.39
N PRO A 50 -4.21 7.54 -14.16
CA PRO A 50 -3.31 7.13 -15.24
C PRO A 50 -3.97 6.20 -16.27
N PHE A 51 -4.99 5.48 -15.86
CA PHE A 51 -5.71 4.53 -16.73
C PHE A 51 -6.67 5.20 -17.71
N GLN A 52 -6.91 6.51 -17.59
CA GLN A 52 -7.63 7.29 -18.58
C GLN A 52 -6.77 7.64 -19.80
N TYR A 53 -5.43 7.53 -19.69
CA TYR A 53 -4.55 7.67 -20.85
C TYR A 53 -4.73 6.51 -21.84
N PRO A 54 -4.50 6.77 -23.14
CA PRO A 54 -4.31 5.70 -24.12
C PRO A 54 -3.24 4.71 -23.64
N GLU A 55 -3.38 3.44 -24.00
CA GLU A 55 -2.44 2.41 -23.57
C GLU A 55 -1.00 2.72 -23.95
N GLU A 56 -0.78 3.17 -25.19
CA GLU A 56 0.54 3.54 -25.71
C GLU A 56 1.20 4.68 -24.89
N GLU A 57 0.41 5.62 -24.38
CA GLU A 57 0.93 6.70 -23.57
C GLU A 57 1.30 6.23 -22.16
N LEU A 58 0.44 5.42 -21.53
CA LEU A 58 0.75 4.83 -20.22
C LEU A 58 1.95 3.87 -20.33
N GLU A 59 2.01 3.05 -21.37
CA GLU A 59 3.14 2.17 -21.66
C GLU A 59 4.46 2.96 -21.76
N LYS A 60 4.45 4.10 -22.45
CA LYS A 60 5.62 4.97 -22.56
C LYS A 60 6.12 5.46 -21.19
N TYR A 61 5.23 5.89 -20.29
CA TYR A 61 5.63 6.31 -18.94
C TYR A 61 6.22 5.13 -18.14
N ILE A 62 5.59 3.95 -18.24
CA ILE A 62 6.09 2.75 -17.58
C ILE A 62 7.46 2.37 -18.13
N ARG A 63 7.63 2.31 -19.46
CA ARG A 63 8.91 2.02 -20.11
C ARG A 63 10.00 2.98 -19.65
N GLN A 64 9.76 4.28 -19.67
CA GLN A 64 10.73 5.26 -19.22
C GLN A 64 11.16 5.07 -17.76
N SER A 65 10.25 4.63 -16.88
CA SER A 65 10.59 4.35 -15.48
C SER A 65 11.46 3.10 -15.36
N ILE A 66 11.17 2.07 -16.15
CA ILE A 66 11.96 0.83 -16.22
C ILE A 66 13.37 1.16 -16.74
N ASP A 67 13.48 1.85 -17.89
CA ASP A 67 14.76 2.17 -18.53
C ASP A 67 15.70 2.93 -17.57
N LYS A 68 15.15 3.91 -16.80
CA LYS A 68 15.94 4.62 -15.79
C LYS A 68 16.47 3.68 -14.68
N ALA A 69 15.63 2.78 -14.19
CA ALA A 69 16.01 1.84 -13.15
C ALA A 69 17.02 0.80 -13.65
N GLU A 70 16.88 0.31 -14.88
CA GLU A 70 17.80 -0.60 -15.53
C GLU A 70 19.18 0.03 -15.78
N ILE A 71 19.22 1.29 -16.23
CA ILE A 71 20.48 2.05 -16.43
C ILE A 71 21.24 2.18 -15.11
N GLU A 72 20.55 2.53 -14.00
CA GLU A 72 21.18 2.69 -12.70
C GLU A 72 21.67 1.37 -12.10
N SER A 73 20.83 0.31 -12.20
CA SER A 73 21.14 -1.01 -11.62
C SER A 73 22.06 -1.86 -12.48
N ASN A 74 22.15 -1.57 -13.78
CA ASN A 74 22.74 -2.45 -14.80
C ASN A 74 22.10 -3.86 -14.83
N VAL A 75 20.78 -3.93 -14.55
CA VAL A 75 19.97 -5.16 -14.52
C VAL A 75 18.76 -4.98 -15.43
N SER A 76 18.47 -5.98 -16.26
CA SER A 76 17.26 -5.97 -17.08
C SER A 76 16.05 -6.50 -16.30
N VAL A 77 14.94 -5.78 -16.35
CA VAL A 77 13.68 -6.12 -15.70
C VAL A 77 12.93 -7.15 -16.54
N LYS A 78 12.79 -8.36 -16.02
CA LYS A 78 12.08 -9.46 -16.67
C LYS A 78 10.71 -9.72 -16.08
N ASP A 79 10.56 -9.43 -14.82
CA ASP A 79 9.32 -9.58 -14.07
C ASP A 79 9.23 -8.52 -12.98
N ALA A 80 8.01 -8.23 -12.53
CA ALA A 80 7.78 -7.21 -11.52
C ALA A 80 6.49 -7.45 -10.72
N TYR A 81 6.48 -6.94 -9.49
CA TYR A 81 5.31 -6.73 -8.67
C TYR A 81 4.74 -5.34 -8.95
N ILE A 82 3.42 -5.24 -9.15
CA ILE A 82 2.77 -4.00 -9.60
C ILE A 82 1.82 -3.47 -8.53
N SER A 83 2.00 -2.22 -8.11
CA SER A 83 1.08 -1.56 -7.18
C SER A 83 -0.10 -0.96 -7.93
N ILE A 84 -1.31 -1.26 -7.44
CA ILE A 84 -2.56 -0.68 -7.94
C ILE A 84 -3.01 0.42 -6.98
N TYR A 85 -2.96 1.66 -7.47
CA TYR A 85 -3.46 2.82 -6.76
C TYR A 85 -4.91 3.09 -7.14
N ASP A 86 -5.79 3.25 -6.11
CA ASP A 86 -7.23 3.43 -6.30
C ASP A 86 -7.95 2.23 -6.94
N HIS A 87 -9.26 2.32 -7.08
CA HIS A 87 -10.17 1.29 -7.63
C HIS A 87 -10.13 -0.06 -6.91
N ASN A 88 -9.67 -0.05 -5.65
CA ASN A 88 -9.73 -1.20 -4.76
C ASN A 88 -10.96 -1.08 -3.86
N ASP A 89 -11.75 -2.14 -3.79
CA ASP A 89 -12.89 -2.25 -2.89
C ASP A 89 -12.60 -3.27 -1.79
N SER A 90 -13.25 -3.08 -0.63
CA SER A 90 -13.20 -4.02 0.49
C SER A 90 -14.48 -4.82 0.55
N ILE A 91 -14.36 -6.14 0.63
CA ILE A 91 -15.47 -7.02 0.99
C ILE A 91 -15.10 -7.84 2.23
N TYR A 92 -16.10 -8.15 3.04
CA TYR A 92 -15.93 -8.92 4.27
C TYR A 92 -16.79 -10.17 4.20
N ILE A 93 -16.18 -11.33 4.44
CA ILE A 93 -16.82 -12.63 4.31
C ILE A 93 -16.59 -13.42 5.59
N ASP A 94 -17.66 -13.99 6.12
CA ASP A 94 -17.60 -14.97 7.22
C ASP A 94 -17.68 -16.36 6.60
N GLN A 95 -16.62 -17.14 6.80
CA GLN A 95 -16.55 -18.53 6.42
C GLN A 95 -16.72 -19.42 7.62
N GLU A 96 -17.53 -20.47 7.50
CA GLU A 96 -17.71 -21.48 8.52
C GLU A 96 -17.36 -22.87 7.98
N ILE A 97 -16.56 -23.63 8.74
CA ILE A 97 -16.14 -24.99 8.42
C ILE A 97 -16.51 -25.90 9.59
N GLU A 98 -17.29 -26.93 9.32
CA GLU A 98 -17.55 -28.00 10.28
C GLU A 98 -16.44 -29.04 10.20
N LEU A 99 -15.75 -29.27 11.33
CA LEU A 99 -14.57 -30.13 11.44
C LEU A 99 -14.81 -31.41 12.25
N GLY A 100 -15.93 -31.52 12.98
CA GLY A 100 -16.27 -32.75 13.68
C GLY A 100 -15.21 -33.22 14.68
N ASN A 101 -14.59 -32.30 15.45
CA ASN A 101 -13.52 -32.58 16.40
C ASN A 101 -12.16 -32.92 15.75
N GLU A 102 -11.87 -32.40 14.57
CA GLU A 102 -10.56 -32.50 13.91
C GLU A 102 -9.59 -31.41 14.33
N VAL A 103 -8.29 -31.61 14.02
CA VAL A 103 -7.24 -30.63 14.24
C VAL A 103 -7.22 -29.67 13.04
N VAL A 104 -7.30 -28.38 13.32
CA VAL A 104 -7.22 -27.33 12.26
C VAL A 104 -5.83 -27.38 11.63
N THR A 105 -5.80 -27.48 10.30
CA THR A 105 -4.57 -27.48 9.50
C THR A 105 -4.56 -26.32 8.53
N ASN A 106 -3.36 -25.89 8.09
CA ASN A 106 -3.19 -24.90 7.03
C ASN A 106 -3.98 -25.26 5.75
N LYS A 107 -4.08 -26.55 5.42
CA LYS A 107 -4.81 -27.01 4.24
C LYS A 107 -6.32 -26.74 4.36
N MET A 108 -6.88 -26.86 5.57
CA MET A 108 -8.31 -26.61 5.80
C MET A 108 -8.65 -25.14 5.71
N THR A 109 -7.83 -24.27 6.32
CA THR A 109 -8.01 -22.82 6.24
C THR A 109 -7.86 -22.31 4.79
N ASN A 110 -7.01 -22.94 3.99
CA ASN A 110 -6.73 -22.56 2.61
C ASN A 110 -7.72 -23.16 1.59
N SER A 111 -8.44 -24.23 1.93
CA SER A 111 -9.41 -24.87 1.03
C SER A 111 -10.60 -24.00 0.68
N PHE A 112 -10.86 -22.96 1.46
CA PHE A 112 -11.95 -22.01 1.25
C PHE A 112 -11.87 -21.30 -0.08
N PHE A 113 -10.69 -20.83 -0.46
CA PHE A 113 -10.52 -20.08 -1.70
C PHE A 113 -10.71 -20.92 -2.97
N LYS A 114 -10.73 -22.24 -2.84
CA LYS A 114 -11.00 -23.18 -3.94
C LYS A 114 -12.49 -23.45 -4.18
N GLN A 115 -13.38 -22.95 -3.31
CA GLN A 115 -14.80 -23.19 -3.45
C GLN A 115 -15.41 -22.25 -4.51
N ARG A 116 -16.27 -22.79 -5.37
CA ARG A 116 -17.03 -22.03 -6.37
C ARG A 116 -17.82 -20.88 -5.77
N GLU A 117 -18.22 -21.00 -4.51
CA GLU A 117 -18.95 -20.00 -3.74
C GLU A 117 -18.15 -18.69 -3.58
N PHE A 118 -16.81 -18.76 -3.54
CA PHE A 118 -15.98 -17.58 -3.44
C PHE A 118 -16.12 -16.66 -4.68
N LYS A 119 -16.19 -17.23 -5.90
CA LYS A 119 -16.39 -16.47 -7.14
C LYS A 119 -17.77 -15.80 -7.22
N SER A 120 -18.79 -16.33 -6.50
CA SER A 120 -20.13 -15.72 -6.48
C SER A 120 -20.25 -14.48 -5.58
N LEU A 121 -19.21 -14.17 -4.79
CA LEU A 121 -19.21 -13.08 -3.81
C LEU A 121 -18.83 -11.72 -4.43
N TYR A 122 -18.31 -11.72 -5.63
CA TYR A 122 -18.00 -10.52 -6.41
C TYR A 122 -18.36 -10.75 -7.89
N SER A 123 -18.60 -9.65 -8.61
CA SER A 123 -18.98 -9.74 -10.03
C SER A 123 -17.81 -10.22 -10.89
N ASP A 124 -18.12 -10.77 -12.07
CA ASP A 124 -17.10 -11.15 -13.06
C ASP A 124 -16.22 -9.96 -13.52
N ALA A 125 -16.69 -8.72 -13.29
CA ALA A 125 -15.91 -7.50 -13.54
C ALA A 125 -14.88 -7.17 -12.45
N LYS A 126 -14.74 -8.00 -11.41
CA LYS A 126 -13.80 -7.78 -10.30
C LYS A 126 -12.90 -9.00 -10.11
N GLU A 127 -11.67 -8.73 -9.72
CA GLU A 127 -10.68 -9.75 -9.34
C GLU A 127 -10.15 -9.48 -7.93
N PRO A 128 -9.91 -10.54 -7.12
CA PRO A 128 -9.31 -10.38 -5.80
C PRO A 128 -7.80 -10.14 -5.93
N LEU A 129 -7.31 -9.14 -5.20
CA LEU A 129 -5.87 -8.85 -5.06
C LEU A 129 -5.30 -9.50 -3.80
N HIS A 130 -6.05 -9.40 -2.68
CA HIS A 130 -5.61 -9.90 -1.37
C HIS A 130 -6.77 -10.44 -0.57
N SER A 131 -6.46 -11.34 0.36
CA SER A 131 -7.39 -11.81 1.39
C SER A 131 -6.65 -11.98 2.71
N PHE A 132 -7.18 -11.32 3.76
CA PHE A 132 -6.61 -11.29 5.09
C PHE A 132 -7.58 -11.91 6.08
N PRO A 133 -7.16 -12.91 6.88
CA PRO A 133 -7.96 -13.37 8.00
C PRO A 133 -7.91 -12.32 9.11
N ILE A 134 -9.06 -11.82 9.54
CA ILE A 134 -9.13 -10.77 10.56
C ILE A 134 -9.63 -11.26 11.92
N SER A 135 -10.30 -12.39 11.97
CA SER A 135 -10.68 -13.03 13.22
C SER A 135 -11.05 -14.49 13.01
N HIS A 136 -10.76 -15.31 14.01
CA HIS A 136 -11.16 -16.70 14.06
C HIS A 136 -12.03 -16.96 15.29
N ARG A 137 -13.09 -17.75 15.14
CA ARG A 137 -13.90 -18.27 16.23
C ARG A 137 -13.95 -19.78 16.17
N ILE A 138 -13.67 -20.42 17.28
CA ILE A 138 -13.77 -21.87 17.44
C ILE A 138 -15.01 -22.24 18.24
N ASN A 139 -15.73 -23.29 17.81
CA ASN A 139 -16.93 -23.81 18.43
C ASN A 139 -17.99 -22.73 18.75
N ASN A 140 -18.07 -21.69 17.92
CA ASN A 140 -18.97 -20.54 18.04
C ASN A 140 -18.85 -19.70 19.34
N LEU A 141 -17.86 -19.99 20.18
CA LEU A 141 -17.76 -19.42 21.53
C LEU A 141 -16.50 -18.59 21.74
N LYS A 142 -15.33 -19.06 21.31
CA LYS A 142 -14.04 -18.47 21.64
C LYS A 142 -13.36 -17.86 20.42
N SER A 143 -12.98 -16.59 20.52
CA SER A 143 -12.09 -15.96 19.55
C SER A 143 -10.64 -16.38 19.82
N VAL A 144 -9.91 -16.68 18.77
CA VAL A 144 -8.47 -17.03 18.79
C VAL A 144 -7.75 -16.27 17.70
N SER A 145 -6.47 -15.95 17.93
CA SER A 145 -5.61 -15.31 16.92
C SER A 145 -5.18 -16.32 15.86
N ASP A 146 -4.74 -17.51 16.28
CA ASP A 146 -4.34 -18.58 15.38
C ASP A 146 -5.08 -19.88 15.77
N PRO A 147 -5.91 -20.45 14.89
CA PRO A 147 -6.62 -21.71 15.15
C PRO A 147 -5.81 -22.96 14.80
N ILE A 148 -4.63 -22.83 14.12
CA ILE A 148 -3.84 -23.95 13.62
C ILE A 148 -3.35 -24.81 14.79
N GLY A 149 -3.50 -26.14 14.65
CA GLY A 149 -3.14 -27.10 15.68
C GLY A 149 -4.21 -27.29 16.77
N MET A 150 -5.27 -26.49 16.78
CA MET A 150 -6.38 -26.65 17.72
C MET A 150 -7.37 -27.73 17.26
N ARG A 151 -7.87 -28.54 18.17
CA ARG A 151 -8.93 -29.51 17.90
C ARG A 151 -10.29 -28.87 18.15
N VAL A 152 -11.10 -28.75 17.09
CA VAL A 152 -12.36 -28.01 17.12
C VAL A 152 -13.48 -28.75 16.36
N ASN A 153 -14.71 -28.49 16.72
CA ASN A 153 -15.88 -28.99 15.98
C ASN A 153 -16.22 -28.09 14.82
N ASN A 154 -16.02 -26.78 15.00
CA ASN A 154 -16.38 -25.80 14.00
C ASN A 154 -15.39 -24.62 14.07
N LEU A 155 -14.99 -24.12 12.91
CA LEU A 155 -14.13 -22.95 12.75
C LEU A 155 -14.86 -21.92 11.90
N ARG A 156 -15.06 -20.72 12.43
CA ARG A 156 -15.54 -19.56 11.68
C ARG A 156 -14.43 -18.54 11.54
N THR A 157 -14.06 -18.23 10.30
CA THR A 157 -13.06 -17.22 9.96
C THR A 157 -13.73 -16.05 9.25
N ARG A 158 -13.44 -14.83 9.72
CA ARG A 158 -13.81 -13.60 9.02
C ARG A 158 -12.65 -13.13 8.18
N TRP A 159 -12.93 -12.90 6.90
CA TRP A 159 -11.96 -12.45 5.91
C TRP A 159 -12.21 -11.02 5.49
N HIS A 160 -11.13 -10.27 5.30
CA HIS A 160 -11.11 -9.02 4.56
C HIS A 160 -10.47 -9.29 3.20
N ILE A 161 -11.21 -9.06 2.13
CA ILE A 161 -10.76 -9.29 0.77
C ILE A 161 -10.73 -7.97 0.03
N ILE A 162 -9.62 -7.71 -0.64
CA ILE A 162 -9.44 -6.55 -1.51
C ILE A 162 -9.65 -7.02 -2.93
N ILE A 163 -10.56 -6.36 -3.64
CA ILE A 163 -10.89 -6.62 -5.04
C ILE A 163 -10.60 -5.39 -5.89
N SER A 164 -10.31 -5.59 -7.17
CA SER A 164 -10.07 -4.53 -8.16
C SER A 164 -10.80 -4.83 -9.47
N ASP A 165 -10.91 -3.84 -10.34
CA ASP A 165 -11.56 -3.97 -11.64
C ASP A 165 -10.76 -4.87 -12.59
N SER A 166 -11.39 -5.93 -13.13
CA SER A 166 -10.77 -6.87 -14.06
C SER A 166 -10.28 -6.20 -15.34
N ASP A 167 -11.08 -5.27 -15.92
CA ASP A 167 -10.71 -4.57 -17.15
C ASP A 167 -9.42 -3.75 -16.96
N ARG A 168 -9.26 -3.12 -15.79
CA ARG A 168 -8.05 -2.36 -15.46
C ARG A 168 -6.85 -3.26 -15.31
N LEU A 169 -7.00 -4.40 -14.65
CA LEU A 169 -5.92 -5.39 -14.52
C LEU A 169 -5.53 -5.99 -15.86
N ASN A 170 -6.51 -6.27 -16.73
CA ASN A 170 -6.26 -6.77 -18.07
C ASN A 170 -5.51 -5.75 -18.93
N LYS A 171 -5.94 -4.49 -18.92
CA LYS A 171 -5.19 -3.40 -19.57
C LYS A 171 -3.73 -3.34 -19.13
N LEU A 172 -3.45 -3.52 -17.83
CA LEU A 172 -2.06 -3.58 -17.35
C LEU A 172 -1.35 -4.84 -17.84
N ARG A 173 -1.99 -6.02 -17.83
CA ARG A 173 -1.38 -7.25 -18.35
C ARG A 173 -0.95 -7.06 -19.80
N ASP A 174 -1.81 -6.48 -20.64
CA ASP A 174 -1.51 -6.21 -22.06
C ASP A 174 -0.32 -5.25 -22.20
N ILE A 175 -0.28 -4.14 -21.43
CA ILE A 175 0.84 -3.21 -21.42
C ILE A 175 2.15 -3.91 -21.01
N PHE A 176 2.14 -4.72 -19.94
CA PHE A 176 3.34 -5.40 -19.47
C PHE A 176 3.78 -6.53 -20.42
N GLU A 177 2.86 -7.19 -21.10
CA GLU A 177 3.16 -8.15 -22.18
C GLU A 177 3.89 -7.46 -23.33
N ASN A 178 3.40 -6.31 -23.80
CA ASN A 178 4.07 -5.49 -24.83
C ASN A 178 5.48 -5.06 -24.40
N LEU A 179 5.65 -4.75 -23.10
CA LEU A 179 6.94 -4.39 -22.51
C LEU A 179 7.87 -5.60 -22.30
N GLN A 180 7.40 -6.82 -22.54
CA GLN A 180 8.11 -8.08 -22.26
C GLN A 180 8.51 -8.24 -20.78
N VAL A 181 7.67 -7.74 -19.87
CA VAL A 181 7.83 -7.85 -18.42
C VAL A 181 6.70 -8.71 -17.86
N SER A 182 7.03 -9.82 -17.23
CA SER A 182 6.04 -10.69 -16.59
C SER A 182 5.49 -10.06 -15.32
N VAL A 183 4.17 -9.96 -15.19
CA VAL A 183 3.53 -9.50 -13.95
C VAL A 183 3.52 -10.65 -12.95
N ARG A 184 4.27 -10.51 -11.85
CA ARG A 184 4.28 -11.48 -10.75
C ARG A 184 2.97 -11.43 -9.97
N GLN A 185 2.58 -10.23 -9.54
CA GLN A 185 1.33 -10.01 -8.84
C GLN A 185 0.93 -8.52 -8.85
N PHE A 186 -0.38 -8.27 -8.83
CA PHE A 186 -0.95 -6.96 -8.55
C PHE A 186 -1.21 -6.82 -7.06
N ILE A 187 -0.82 -5.68 -6.47
CA ILE A 187 -0.89 -5.43 -5.03
C ILE A 187 -1.57 -4.09 -4.75
N ALA A 188 -2.48 -4.05 -3.80
CA ALA A 188 -3.16 -2.82 -3.42
C ALA A 188 -2.18 -1.83 -2.77
N SER A 189 -2.15 -0.57 -3.24
CA SER A 189 -1.23 0.45 -2.74
C SER A 189 -1.46 0.80 -1.26
N ALA A 190 -2.69 0.69 -0.77
CA ALA A 190 -3.02 0.85 0.63
C ALA A 190 -2.29 -0.17 1.53
N TYR A 191 -2.02 -1.37 1.01
CA TYR A 191 -1.25 -2.39 1.71
C TYR A 191 0.25 -2.17 1.57
N THR A 192 0.75 -1.89 0.35
CA THR A 192 2.19 -1.69 0.13
C THR A 192 2.75 -0.51 0.91
N SER A 193 2.06 0.64 0.95
CA SER A 193 2.50 1.79 1.75
C SER A 193 2.54 1.49 3.25
N SER A 194 1.72 0.54 3.72
CA SER A 194 1.69 0.13 5.12
C SER A 194 2.87 -0.78 5.47
N ILE A 195 3.07 -1.87 4.73
CA ILE A 195 4.10 -2.86 5.07
C ILE A 195 5.54 -2.33 4.98
N SER A 196 5.80 -1.35 4.12
CA SER A 196 7.14 -0.74 4.04
C SER A 196 7.47 0.17 5.21
N THR A 197 6.45 0.77 5.83
CA THR A 197 6.64 1.84 6.83
C THR A 197 6.50 1.38 8.27
N LEU A 198 5.99 0.18 8.51
CA LEU A 198 5.79 -0.39 9.84
C LEU A 198 6.98 -1.23 10.27
N SER A 199 7.30 -1.19 11.57
CA SER A 199 8.13 -2.20 12.22
C SER A 199 7.30 -3.47 12.47
N GLU A 200 7.95 -4.59 12.76
CA GLU A 200 7.29 -5.84 13.12
C GLU A 200 6.39 -5.69 14.36
N GLU A 201 6.86 -4.94 15.35
CA GLU A 201 6.09 -4.63 16.55
C GLU A 201 4.83 -3.81 16.25
N GLU A 202 4.96 -2.75 15.44
CA GLU A 202 3.84 -1.90 15.03
C GLU A 202 2.82 -2.67 14.19
N SER A 203 3.27 -3.55 13.32
CA SER A 203 2.40 -4.40 12.49
C SER A 203 1.63 -5.44 13.31
N SER A 204 2.30 -6.04 14.29
CA SER A 204 1.70 -7.06 15.17
C SER A 204 0.72 -6.46 16.20
N HIS A 205 1.12 -5.36 16.87
CA HIS A 205 0.32 -4.79 17.96
C HIS A 205 -0.76 -3.80 17.51
N GLY A 206 -0.77 -3.43 16.27
CA GLY A 206 -1.77 -2.56 15.66
C GLY A 206 -1.29 -1.14 15.38
N SER A 207 -1.55 -0.71 14.14
CA SER A 207 -1.18 0.60 13.62
C SER A 207 -2.16 1.10 12.58
N SER A 208 -2.32 2.43 12.51
CA SER A 208 -2.98 3.12 11.42
C SER A 208 -1.95 3.78 10.52
N VAL A 209 -2.00 3.51 9.22
CA VAL A 209 -1.14 4.16 8.23
C VAL A 209 -1.96 5.09 7.37
N ILE A 210 -1.61 6.39 7.38
CA ILE A 210 -2.27 7.45 6.63
C ILE A 210 -1.37 7.82 5.44
N ASP A 211 -1.71 7.34 4.25
CA ASP A 211 -1.01 7.67 2.99
C ASP A 211 -1.71 8.85 2.31
N ILE A 212 -1.14 10.05 2.41
CA ILE A 212 -1.68 11.26 1.81
C ILE A 212 -1.11 11.39 0.38
N GLY A 213 -1.88 10.92 -0.59
CA GLY A 213 -1.52 10.94 -2.00
C GLY A 213 -1.83 12.27 -2.70
N LYS A 214 -1.83 12.23 -4.05
CA LYS A 214 -2.21 13.37 -4.90
C LYS A 214 -3.73 13.62 -4.88
N ASN A 215 -4.54 12.57 -5.15
CA ASN A 215 -5.98 12.67 -5.32
C ASN A 215 -6.75 12.18 -4.10
N TYR A 216 -6.21 11.20 -3.40
CA TYR A 216 -6.85 10.52 -2.28
C TYR A 216 -5.91 10.43 -1.09
N THR A 217 -6.50 10.29 0.10
CA THR A 217 -5.82 9.88 1.31
C THR A 217 -6.37 8.52 1.72
N PHE A 218 -5.49 7.52 1.84
CA PHE A 218 -5.84 6.19 2.34
C PHE A 218 -5.51 6.09 3.83
N ILE A 219 -6.40 5.46 4.59
CA ILE A 219 -6.18 5.09 5.98
C ILE A 219 -6.26 3.58 6.06
N SER A 220 -5.12 2.94 6.28
CA SER A 220 -5.00 1.49 6.41
C SER A 220 -4.88 1.11 7.87
N TYR A 221 -5.62 0.10 8.30
CA TYR A 221 -5.61 -0.45 9.66
C TYR A 221 -4.93 -1.81 9.64
N ILE A 222 -3.76 -1.88 10.26
CA ILE A 222 -2.96 -3.10 10.35
C ILE A 222 -3.03 -3.63 11.78
N PHE A 223 -3.33 -4.91 11.94
CA PHE A 223 -3.35 -5.60 13.22
C PHE A 223 -3.00 -7.07 13.02
N ASP A 224 -2.17 -7.62 13.90
CA ASP A 224 -1.67 -9.01 13.80
C ASP A 224 -1.09 -9.32 12.41
N ASN A 225 -0.29 -8.39 11.89
CA ASN A 225 0.35 -8.42 10.56
C ASN A 225 -0.63 -8.46 9.36
N ASN A 226 -1.92 -8.24 9.58
CA ASN A 226 -2.94 -8.27 8.55
C ASN A 226 -3.53 -6.87 8.30
N LEU A 227 -3.86 -6.57 7.04
CA LEU A 227 -4.67 -5.40 6.71
C LEU A 227 -6.13 -5.73 7.02
N ILE A 228 -6.60 -5.31 8.21
CA ILE A 228 -7.95 -5.62 8.69
C ILE A 228 -9.04 -4.72 8.11
N ALA A 229 -8.66 -3.54 7.64
CA ALA A 229 -9.53 -2.61 6.91
C ALA A 229 -8.69 -1.52 6.25
N PHE A 230 -9.26 -0.87 5.24
CA PHE A 230 -8.78 0.43 4.77
C PHE A 230 -9.96 1.33 4.42
N GLN A 231 -9.71 2.63 4.39
CA GLN A 231 -10.67 3.65 4.03
C GLN A 231 -10.03 4.65 3.09
N LYS A 232 -10.84 5.23 2.19
CA LYS A 232 -10.41 6.19 1.19
C LYS A 232 -11.13 7.52 1.41
N ILE A 233 -10.38 8.59 1.59
CA ILE A 233 -10.86 9.97 1.62
C ILE A 233 -10.58 10.58 0.25
N PRO A 234 -11.58 11.15 -0.46
CA PRO A 234 -11.41 11.70 -1.81
C PRO A 234 -10.76 13.09 -1.81
N ILE A 235 -9.77 13.29 -0.93
CA ILE A 235 -8.96 14.51 -0.82
C ILE A 235 -7.49 14.11 -0.72
N GLY A 236 -6.66 14.78 -1.51
CA GLY A 236 -5.22 14.71 -1.52
C GLY A 236 -4.58 16.06 -1.85
N THR A 237 -3.28 16.08 -2.08
CA THR A 237 -2.51 17.32 -2.27
C THR A 237 -2.92 18.13 -3.49
N LEU A 238 -3.50 17.51 -4.53
CA LEU A 238 -3.98 18.21 -5.72
C LEU A 238 -5.18 19.13 -5.40
N HIS A 239 -6.03 18.76 -4.44
CA HIS A 239 -7.16 19.59 -4.05
C HIS A 239 -6.69 20.91 -3.45
N ILE A 240 -5.60 20.89 -2.66
CA ILE A 240 -4.99 22.12 -2.13
C ILE A 240 -4.50 23.02 -3.30
N SER A 241 -3.83 22.43 -4.30
CA SER A 241 -3.34 23.16 -5.47
C SER A 241 -4.50 23.73 -6.30
N LYS A 242 -5.59 22.96 -6.47
CA LYS A 242 -6.80 23.41 -7.19
C LYS A 242 -7.49 24.58 -6.49
N ASP A 243 -7.61 24.54 -5.17
CA ASP A 243 -8.20 25.64 -4.41
C ASP A 243 -7.37 26.90 -4.53
N ILE A 244 -6.04 26.80 -4.40
CA ILE A 244 -5.13 27.94 -4.61
C ILE A 244 -5.28 28.48 -6.03
N SER A 245 -5.27 27.62 -7.05
CA SER A 245 -5.46 28.00 -8.46
C SER A 245 -6.75 28.77 -8.68
N GLN A 246 -7.86 28.26 -8.12
CA GLN A 246 -9.18 28.85 -8.27
C GLN A 246 -9.34 30.18 -7.53
N VAL A 247 -8.91 30.23 -6.27
CA VAL A 247 -9.08 31.44 -5.42
C VAL A 247 -8.13 32.56 -5.85
N MET A 248 -6.90 32.20 -6.20
CA MET A 248 -5.87 33.18 -6.62
C MET A 248 -5.90 33.47 -8.11
N ASN A 249 -6.75 32.77 -8.89
CA ASN A 249 -6.87 32.88 -10.34
C ASN A 249 -5.53 32.75 -11.07
N ILE A 250 -4.78 31.68 -10.75
CA ILE A 250 -3.49 31.34 -11.38
C ILE A 250 -3.54 29.92 -11.97
N GLU A 251 -2.61 29.63 -12.87
CA GLU A 251 -2.49 28.29 -13.47
C GLU A 251 -2.22 27.20 -12.41
N LEU A 252 -2.75 25.99 -12.65
CA LEU A 252 -2.62 24.87 -11.70
C LEU A 252 -1.16 24.48 -11.41
N THR A 253 -0.28 24.60 -12.41
CA THR A 253 1.16 24.36 -12.27
C THR A 253 1.83 25.36 -11.34
N GLU A 254 1.46 26.63 -11.45
CA GLU A 254 1.92 27.71 -10.58
C GLU A 254 1.38 27.54 -9.16
N ALA A 255 0.10 27.20 -9.02
CA ALA A 255 -0.52 26.90 -7.74
C ALA A 255 0.13 25.70 -7.02
N ASP A 256 0.53 24.65 -7.74
CA ASP A 256 1.24 23.50 -7.16
C ASP A 256 2.66 23.86 -6.70
N ALA A 257 3.35 24.71 -7.47
CA ALA A 257 4.66 25.24 -7.07
C ALA A 257 4.52 26.09 -5.78
N LEU A 258 3.53 26.97 -5.73
CA LEU A 258 3.23 27.78 -4.56
C LEU A 258 2.84 26.93 -3.36
N ARG A 259 1.95 25.97 -3.54
CA ARG A 259 1.62 24.98 -2.48
C ARG A 259 2.87 24.30 -1.90
N LYS A 260 3.81 23.89 -2.76
CA LYS A 260 5.08 23.28 -2.32
C LYS A 260 5.91 24.24 -1.49
N LYS A 261 5.97 25.51 -1.88
CA LYS A 261 6.64 26.59 -1.11
C LYS A 261 5.96 26.78 0.25
N LEU A 262 4.62 26.84 0.28
CA LEU A 262 3.83 27.06 1.50
C LEU A 262 3.90 25.92 2.51
N ASN A 263 4.31 24.71 2.10
CA ASN A 263 4.45 23.56 3.03
C ASN A 263 5.32 23.85 4.26
N THR A 264 6.33 24.71 4.12
CA THR A 264 7.31 25.05 5.16
C THR A 264 7.29 26.51 5.58
N SER A 265 6.59 27.40 4.85
CA SER A 265 6.57 28.84 5.12
C SER A 265 5.70 29.16 6.34
N ASN A 266 6.12 30.08 7.21
CA ASN A 266 5.31 30.67 8.28
C ASN A 266 4.76 32.01 7.84
N GLU A 267 3.62 32.45 8.39
CA GLU A 267 3.02 33.77 8.08
C GLU A 267 3.98 34.93 8.32
N GLU A 268 4.78 34.84 9.37
CA GLU A 268 5.77 35.85 9.75
C GLU A 268 6.90 36.04 8.71
N ASN A 269 7.07 35.06 7.81
CA ASN A 269 8.13 35.07 6.78
C ASN A 269 7.59 35.37 5.38
N LEU A 270 6.32 35.79 5.27
CA LEU A 270 5.68 36.12 4.00
C LEU A 270 5.44 37.65 3.97
N ASP A 271 6.14 38.31 3.07
CA ASP A 271 6.05 39.77 2.89
C ASP A 271 4.98 40.18 1.87
N ASP A 272 4.51 39.22 1.05
CA ASP A 272 3.55 39.44 -0.02
C ASP A 272 2.13 39.04 0.39
N GLN A 273 1.18 39.96 0.23
CA GLN A 273 -0.24 39.74 0.53
C GLN A 273 -0.81 38.55 -0.27
N PHE A 274 -0.36 38.33 -1.50
CA PHE A 274 -0.75 37.24 -2.36
C PHE A 274 -0.35 35.88 -1.73
N GLU A 275 0.87 35.75 -1.19
CA GLU A 275 1.34 34.54 -0.52
C GLU A 275 0.60 34.32 0.82
N ILE A 276 0.30 35.39 1.55
CA ILE A 276 -0.49 35.32 2.80
C ILE A 276 -1.89 34.80 2.53
N ASP A 277 -2.57 35.31 1.49
CA ASP A 277 -3.91 34.87 1.13
C ASP A 277 -3.89 33.42 0.58
N SER A 278 -2.87 33.07 -0.20
CA SER A 278 -2.66 31.68 -0.64
C SER A 278 -2.44 30.71 0.54
N LEU A 279 -1.73 31.18 1.60
CA LEU A 279 -1.52 30.38 2.82
C LEU A 279 -2.83 30.15 3.59
N LYS A 280 -3.75 31.12 3.60
CA LYS A 280 -5.07 30.95 4.21
C LYS A 280 -5.86 29.84 3.49
N VAL A 281 -5.88 29.86 2.15
CA VAL A 281 -6.52 28.82 1.33
C VAL A 281 -5.90 27.46 1.62
N PHE A 282 -4.56 27.38 1.63
CA PHE A 282 -3.81 26.16 1.95
C PHE A 282 -4.21 25.61 3.34
N ASN A 283 -4.24 26.48 4.35
CA ASN A 283 -4.57 26.08 5.72
C ASN A 283 -6.01 25.56 5.84
N SER A 284 -6.98 26.22 5.20
CA SER A 284 -8.38 25.80 5.24
C SER A 284 -8.58 24.40 4.63
N ARG A 285 -7.95 24.09 3.51
CA ARG A 285 -8.04 22.74 2.91
C ARG A 285 -7.31 21.70 3.77
N CYS A 286 -6.20 22.06 4.39
CA CYS A 286 -5.51 21.16 5.33
C CYS A 286 -6.38 20.87 6.56
N GLU A 287 -7.10 21.85 7.09
CA GLU A 287 -8.04 21.66 8.21
C GLU A 287 -9.17 20.71 7.87
N GLU A 288 -9.80 20.91 6.71
CA GLU A 288 -10.84 20.00 6.23
C GLU A 288 -10.32 18.55 6.07
N LEU A 289 -9.14 18.36 5.50
CA LEU A 289 -8.55 17.03 5.38
C LEU A 289 -8.33 16.38 6.76
N VAL A 290 -7.84 17.16 7.74
CA VAL A 290 -7.59 16.68 9.12
C VAL A 290 -8.90 16.31 9.82
N GLU A 291 -9.95 17.12 9.66
CA GLU A 291 -11.29 16.83 10.19
C GLU A 291 -11.87 15.55 9.59
N LEU A 292 -11.71 15.35 8.27
CA LEU A 292 -12.15 14.14 7.60
C LEU A 292 -11.35 12.90 8.06
N ILE A 293 -10.03 13.03 8.22
CA ILE A 293 -9.19 11.95 8.77
C ILE A 293 -9.69 11.57 10.17
N GLN A 294 -9.92 12.55 11.03
CA GLN A 294 -10.43 12.31 12.39
C GLN A 294 -11.80 11.63 12.37
N LYS A 295 -12.73 12.16 11.57
CA LYS A 295 -14.08 11.59 11.44
C LYS A 295 -14.02 10.14 10.98
N VAL A 296 -13.34 9.88 9.87
CA VAL A 296 -13.22 8.54 9.28
C VAL A 296 -12.55 7.56 10.26
N THR A 297 -11.56 8.04 11.03
CA THR A 297 -10.87 7.22 12.04
C THR A 297 -11.79 6.89 13.21
N ASN A 298 -12.50 7.88 13.73
CA ASN A 298 -13.43 7.70 14.86
C ASN A 298 -14.63 6.82 14.51
N ASP A 299 -15.12 6.90 13.26
CA ASP A 299 -16.24 6.09 12.77
C ASP A 299 -15.84 4.62 12.50
N SER A 300 -14.54 4.32 12.48
CA SER A 300 -14.04 2.97 12.22
C SER A 300 -14.17 2.09 13.46
N LYS A 301 -14.90 0.99 13.30
CA LYS A 301 -15.02 -0.05 14.35
C LYS A 301 -13.70 -0.74 14.73
N TYR A 302 -12.67 -0.57 13.91
CA TYR A 302 -11.35 -1.17 14.14
C TYR A 302 -10.36 -0.22 14.79
N PHE A 303 -10.68 1.07 14.91
CA PHE A 303 -9.72 2.08 15.36
C PHE A 303 -9.17 1.80 16.77
N TYR A 304 -9.99 1.27 17.68
CA TYR A 304 -9.54 0.91 19.02
C TYR A 304 -8.41 -0.15 19.06
N LEU A 305 -8.26 -0.95 18.00
CA LEU A 305 -7.18 -1.94 17.87
C LEU A 305 -5.86 -1.32 17.39
N VAL A 306 -5.93 -0.19 16.68
CA VAL A 306 -4.81 0.38 15.91
C VAL A 306 -4.48 1.83 16.28
N ASP A 307 -5.09 2.36 17.33
CA ASP A 307 -4.96 3.77 17.76
C ASP A 307 -3.64 4.09 18.45
N LYS A 308 -2.82 3.09 18.75
CA LYS A 308 -1.56 3.25 19.49
C LYS A 308 -0.46 3.86 18.63
N ASN A 309 -0.40 3.50 17.35
CA ASN A 309 0.61 3.96 16.41
C ASN A 309 -0.05 4.51 15.16
N ILE A 310 0.22 5.77 14.85
CA ILE A 310 -0.29 6.45 13.67
C ILE A 310 0.89 6.88 12.80
N ILE A 311 0.97 6.31 11.61
CA ILE A 311 2.06 6.52 10.68
C ILE A 311 1.56 7.36 9.50
N ILE A 312 2.21 8.49 9.22
CA ILE A 312 1.84 9.36 8.10
C ILE A 312 2.88 9.20 7.00
N THR A 313 2.42 8.89 5.81
CA THR A 313 3.27 8.70 4.62
C THR A 313 2.66 9.33 3.38
N GLY A 314 3.26 9.11 2.21
CA GLY A 314 2.79 9.67 0.94
C GLY A 314 3.27 11.10 0.67
N LYS A 315 2.83 11.67 -0.45
CA LYS A 315 3.28 12.98 -0.94
C LYS A 315 2.92 14.14 0.00
N GLY A 316 1.74 14.07 0.63
CA GLY A 316 1.26 15.09 1.57
C GLY A 316 2.03 15.11 2.88
N SER A 317 2.71 14.03 3.24
CA SER A 317 3.53 13.96 4.44
C SER A 317 4.81 14.83 4.39
N LYS A 318 5.12 15.41 3.23
CA LYS A 318 6.18 16.44 3.10
C LYS A 318 5.76 17.80 3.66
N SER A 319 4.49 18.02 3.96
CA SER A 319 3.99 19.24 4.57
C SER A 319 4.11 19.16 6.09
N ALA A 320 5.08 19.86 6.66
CA ALA A 320 5.23 19.97 8.12
C ALA A 320 3.97 20.54 8.79
N LYS A 321 3.31 21.51 8.13
CA LYS A 321 2.06 22.11 8.62
C LYS A 321 0.94 21.09 8.72
N LEU A 322 0.73 20.31 7.65
CA LEU A 322 -0.31 19.28 7.65
C LEU A 322 -0.03 18.21 8.71
N ILE A 323 1.23 17.75 8.81
CA ILE A 323 1.62 16.77 9.84
C ILE A 323 1.37 17.32 11.25
N ASN A 324 1.72 18.58 11.51
CA ASN A 324 1.51 19.20 12.83
C ASN A 324 0.02 19.31 13.16
N LYS A 325 -0.83 19.69 12.19
CA LYS A 325 -2.28 19.69 12.37
C LYS A 325 -2.82 18.29 12.71
N ILE A 326 -2.38 17.24 11.97
CA ILE A 326 -2.77 15.86 12.26
C ILE A 326 -2.29 15.42 13.65
N LYS A 327 -1.03 15.75 14.04
CA LYS A 327 -0.49 15.45 15.37
C LYS A 327 -1.31 16.10 16.50
N ASN A 328 -1.70 17.35 16.32
CA ASN A 328 -2.50 18.08 17.31
C ASN A 328 -3.89 17.46 17.45
N GLN A 329 -4.48 17.00 16.34
CA GLN A 329 -5.84 16.46 16.31
C GLN A 329 -5.92 15.00 16.82
N LEU A 330 -4.96 14.15 16.42
CA LEU A 330 -4.96 12.71 16.75
C LEU A 330 -4.08 12.35 17.96
N GLY A 331 -3.34 13.31 18.51
CA GLY A 331 -2.46 13.12 19.67
C GLY A 331 -0.98 12.91 19.27
N SER A 332 -0.16 13.86 19.64
CA SER A 332 1.24 13.98 19.17
C SER A 332 2.16 12.81 19.51
N LYS A 333 1.90 12.10 20.62
CA LYS A 333 2.76 10.99 21.08
C LYS A 333 2.68 9.73 20.22
N LYS A 334 1.61 9.58 19.46
CA LYS A 334 1.30 8.38 18.67
C LYS A 334 1.63 8.55 17.18
N VAL A 335 1.93 9.77 16.74
CA VAL A 335 2.06 10.11 15.32
C VAL A 335 3.52 10.26 14.92
N ARG A 336 3.96 9.46 13.94
CA ARG A 336 5.30 9.57 13.33
C ARG A 336 5.24 9.59 11.79
N LEU A 337 6.34 10.05 11.19
CA LEU A 337 6.52 9.96 9.74
C LEU A 337 6.87 8.51 9.35
N GLY A 338 6.20 8.01 8.32
CA GLY A 338 6.46 6.69 7.72
C GLY A 338 7.48 6.79 6.59
N VAL A 339 8.58 6.06 6.76
CA VAL A 339 9.61 5.87 5.74
C VAL A 339 9.92 4.39 5.63
N ALA A 340 10.48 3.97 4.49
CA ALA A 340 10.77 2.56 4.25
C ALA A 340 11.75 2.01 5.31
N GLN A 341 11.41 0.82 5.84
CA GLN A 341 12.18 0.08 6.84
C GLN A 341 12.99 -1.03 6.14
N LYS A 342 14.09 -1.49 6.78
CA LYS A 342 14.90 -2.64 6.33
C LYS A 342 15.51 -2.48 4.92
N PHE A 343 15.78 -1.23 4.49
CA PHE A 343 16.42 -0.95 3.21
C PHE A 343 17.81 -0.36 3.38
N ASN A 344 18.74 -0.80 2.54
CA ASN A 344 20.06 -0.24 2.34
C ASN A 344 20.15 0.42 0.96
N GLY A 345 20.95 1.50 0.83
CA GLY A 345 21.13 2.22 -0.45
C GLY A 345 21.06 3.72 -0.28
N LEU A 346 20.58 4.40 -1.32
CA LEU A 346 20.55 5.85 -1.39
C LEU A 346 19.55 6.42 -0.36
N LYS A 347 20.08 6.97 0.75
CA LYS A 347 19.24 7.46 1.87
C LYS A 347 18.18 8.48 1.43
N THR A 348 18.48 9.35 0.48
CA THR A 348 17.54 10.36 -0.02
C THR A 348 16.31 9.77 -0.70
N ILE A 349 16.46 8.58 -1.28
CA ILE A 349 15.38 7.84 -1.92
C ILE A 349 14.62 7.01 -0.88
N ILE A 350 15.35 6.24 -0.05
CA ILE A 350 14.75 5.34 0.95
C ILE A 350 13.96 6.12 2.01
N SER A 351 14.49 7.27 2.48
CA SER A 351 13.81 8.10 3.47
C SER A 351 12.74 9.03 2.90
N ASN A 352 12.41 8.92 1.60
CA ASN A 352 11.36 9.69 0.98
C ASN A 352 9.98 9.04 1.23
N PRO A 353 9.13 9.60 2.10
CA PRO A 353 7.86 8.98 2.45
C PRO A 353 6.89 8.87 1.27
N SER A 354 7.11 9.69 0.23
CA SER A 354 6.25 9.60 -0.95
C SER A 354 6.50 8.33 -1.79
N LEU A 355 7.59 7.59 -1.53
CA LEU A 355 7.94 6.33 -2.22
C LEU A 355 7.59 5.08 -1.39
N SER A 356 6.89 5.21 -0.27
CA SER A 356 6.57 4.09 0.63
C SER A 356 5.89 2.93 -0.10
N SER A 357 4.93 3.19 -0.99
CA SER A 357 4.27 2.13 -1.76
C SER A 357 5.24 1.39 -2.69
N SER A 358 6.13 2.11 -3.36
CA SER A 358 7.14 1.49 -4.24
C SER A 358 8.06 0.55 -3.45
N PHE A 359 8.50 0.98 -2.26
CA PHE A 359 9.29 0.13 -1.37
C PHE A 359 8.49 -1.02 -0.78
N GLY A 360 7.19 -0.82 -0.55
CA GLY A 360 6.29 -1.88 -0.10
C GLY A 360 6.14 -3.03 -1.08
N LEU A 361 6.28 -2.77 -2.38
CA LEU A 361 6.33 -3.83 -3.38
C LEU A 361 7.55 -4.73 -3.19
N LEU A 362 8.71 -4.15 -2.91
CA LEU A 362 9.93 -4.92 -2.64
C LEU A 362 9.84 -5.69 -1.32
N THR A 363 9.27 -5.07 -0.27
CA THR A 363 9.01 -5.76 1.01
C THR A 363 8.08 -6.94 0.81
N TYR A 364 6.97 -6.73 0.09
CA TYR A 364 6.00 -7.78 -0.23
C TYR A 364 6.65 -8.95 -0.98
N ALA A 365 7.44 -8.64 -2.00
CA ALA A 365 8.14 -9.63 -2.81
C ALA A 365 9.12 -10.47 -1.98
N ALA A 366 9.94 -9.84 -1.15
CA ALA A 366 10.90 -10.54 -0.28
C ALA A 366 10.20 -11.50 0.69
N ASP A 367 9.08 -11.07 1.28
CA ASP A 367 8.30 -11.91 2.20
C ASP A 367 7.63 -13.11 1.48
N HIS A 368 7.39 -13.02 0.16
CA HIS A 368 6.71 -14.06 -0.63
C HIS A 368 7.68 -14.97 -1.37
N ASP A 369 8.79 -14.48 -1.89
CA ASP A 369 9.78 -15.29 -2.60
C ASP A 369 10.50 -16.26 -1.64
N LEU A 370 10.76 -15.85 -0.38
CA LEU A 370 11.27 -16.73 0.69
C LEU A 370 10.36 -17.93 0.95
N GLN A 371 9.05 -17.81 0.72
CA GLN A 371 8.08 -18.89 0.97
C GLN A 371 8.02 -19.91 -0.17
N VAL A 372 8.45 -19.56 -1.38
CA VAL A 372 8.51 -20.49 -2.51
C VAL A 372 9.71 -21.42 -2.39
N ASP A 373 10.86 -20.94 -1.91
CA ASP A 373 12.07 -21.74 -1.71
C ASP A 373 11.98 -22.69 -0.50
N GLU A 374 11.24 -22.33 0.57
CA GLU A 374 11.05 -23.21 1.74
C GLU A 374 10.18 -24.45 1.46
N ASN A 375 9.44 -24.50 0.34
CA ASN A 375 8.70 -25.69 -0.04
C ASN A 375 9.59 -26.87 -0.50
N HIS A 376 10.90 -26.66 -0.66
CA HIS A 376 11.87 -27.71 -0.94
C HIS A 376 12.50 -28.35 0.32
N ASP A 377 12.41 -27.71 1.50
CA ASP A 377 12.93 -28.24 2.76
C ASP A 377 11.82 -28.56 3.77
N GLN A 378 11.57 -29.84 4.01
CA GLN A 378 10.45 -30.36 4.81
C GLN A 378 10.62 -30.22 6.34
N ASN A 379 11.35 -29.27 6.91
CA ASN A 379 11.60 -29.26 8.35
C ASN A 379 11.74 -27.89 9.03
N ASN A 380 10.92 -26.89 8.73
CA ASN A 380 10.82 -25.75 9.64
C ASN A 380 9.40 -25.16 9.73
N GLN A 381 8.87 -25.20 10.96
CA GLN A 381 7.55 -24.72 11.36
C GLN A 381 7.51 -23.21 11.45
N LYS A 382 7.22 -22.52 10.38
CA LYS A 382 6.55 -21.21 10.33
C LYS A 382 6.23 -20.88 8.87
N LYS A 383 5.31 -21.63 8.26
CA LYS A 383 4.83 -21.32 6.91
C LYS A 383 3.80 -20.22 6.99
N SER A 384 4.11 -19.07 6.42
CA SER A 384 3.14 -18.00 6.26
C SER A 384 2.00 -18.43 5.34
N PHE A 385 0.80 -18.13 5.75
CA PHE A 385 -0.47 -18.39 5.09
C PHE A 385 -0.57 -17.82 3.65
N PHE A 386 0.21 -16.77 3.36
CA PHE A 386 0.13 -16.01 2.11
C PHE A 386 0.65 -16.71 0.85
N SER A 387 1.61 -17.63 0.95
CA SER A 387 2.12 -18.38 -0.21
C SER A 387 1.07 -19.26 -0.89
N TYR A 388 0.04 -19.66 -0.15
CA TYR A 388 -1.05 -20.49 -0.66
C TYR A 388 -2.07 -19.69 -1.47
N ILE A 389 -2.30 -18.45 -1.08
CA ILE A 389 -3.24 -17.56 -1.78
C ILE A 389 -2.67 -17.20 -3.16
N TYR A 390 -1.37 -16.91 -3.23
CA TYR A 390 -0.67 -16.62 -4.47
C TYR A 390 -0.77 -17.75 -5.50
N ASN A 391 -0.41 -18.98 -5.11
CA ASN A 391 -0.45 -20.13 -6.00
C ASN A 391 -1.87 -20.46 -6.49
N PHE A 392 -2.89 -20.03 -5.76
CA PHE A 392 -4.28 -20.16 -6.17
C PHE A 392 -4.65 -19.16 -7.27
N PHE A 393 -4.28 -17.89 -7.12
CA PHE A 393 -4.58 -16.86 -8.13
C PHE A 393 -3.71 -16.96 -9.39
N ALA A 394 -2.51 -17.52 -9.31
CA ALA A 394 -1.64 -17.77 -10.46
C ALA A 394 -2.04 -19.03 -11.29
N SER A 395 -2.94 -19.86 -10.77
CA SER A 395 -3.36 -21.12 -11.44
C SER A 395 -4.78 -21.08 -12.02
N ILE A 396 -5.44 -19.92 -12.00
CA ILE A 396 -6.73 -19.62 -12.61
C ILE A 396 -6.55 -18.78 -13.86
#